data_ad8c1e73a7a875792c59872323652eec
#
_entry.id   ad8c1e73a7a875792c59872323652eec
#
_cell.length_a   1.000
_cell.length_b   1.000
_cell.length_c   1.000
_cell.angle_alpha   90.00
_cell.angle_beta   90.00
_cell.angle_gamma   90.00
#
_symmetry.space_group_name_H-M   'P 1'
#
loop_
_entity.id
_entity.type
_entity.pdbx_description
1 polymer ?
#
loop_
_entity_poly.entity_id
_entity_poly.type
_entity_poly.pdbx_seq_one_letter_code
_entity_poly.pdbx_strand_id
1 'polypeptide(L)'
;MITVFYNDKQNVTNNQSYSPSASKPKKIYDLFKKNPHVSINSDWKPLTKQQIYVSHDNKYVDGVLNGTIANGFGNKIKEVADSLPYTSGSFYNAAVYALKNRVAMSPTSGFHHARYYNGGAFCTFNGLTITAQLLKSNHKTKRIGIIDFDAHWGDGTDDIINKLSIKDIIHLSHNKIFGFFGTNETPLLNLYKTLDAVKNCEILLYQAGADSHVNDPLGGDLTTEQMFERDKTVFRFAKDNNIPIVWNLAGGYQNDFSKVLEIHENTLKACIEVYE
;
A
#
# COMPACT_ATOMS: atom_id res chain seq x y z
N MET A 1 20.63 1.99 -2.20
CA MET A 1 19.92 1.95 -0.90
C MET A 1 18.43 2.22 -1.08
N ILE A 2 17.58 1.44 -0.44
CA ILE A 2 16.12 1.61 -0.47
C ILE A 2 15.72 2.65 0.57
N THR A 3 15.06 3.73 0.13
CA THR A 3 14.63 4.80 1.04
C THR A 3 13.23 4.52 1.59
N VAL A 4 13.13 4.45 2.92
CA VAL A 4 11.90 4.23 3.68
C VAL A 4 11.40 5.55 4.25
N PHE A 5 10.17 5.91 3.95
CA PHE A 5 9.51 7.13 4.40
C PHE A 5 8.72 6.85 5.69
N TYR A 6 9.28 7.24 6.83
CA TYR A 6 8.69 6.96 8.13
C TYR A 6 8.64 8.21 9.03
N ASN A 7 7.55 8.34 9.78
CA ASN A 7 7.38 9.29 10.87
C ASN A 7 6.58 8.62 12.00
N ASP A 8 6.98 8.81 13.26
CA ASP A 8 6.30 8.18 14.40
C ASP A 8 4.80 8.50 14.50
N LYS A 9 4.37 9.65 13.96
CA LYS A 9 2.95 10.06 13.94
C LYS A 9 2.05 9.22 13.02
N GLN A 10 2.63 8.38 12.14
CA GLN A 10 1.83 7.43 11.34
C GLN A 10 1.52 6.12 12.09
N ASN A 11 2.00 5.97 13.33
CA ASN A 11 1.84 4.77 14.12
C ASN A 11 0.87 4.99 15.28
N VAL A 12 -0.04 4.03 15.49
CA VAL A 12 -0.96 4.01 16.63
C VAL A 12 -0.90 2.64 17.29
N THR A 13 -0.60 2.60 18.58
CA THR A 13 -0.44 1.34 19.33
C THR A 13 -1.77 0.76 19.79
N ASN A 14 -2.77 1.59 20.07
CA ASN A 14 -4.09 1.17 20.50
C ASN A 14 -5.17 1.72 19.56
N ASN A 15 -5.56 0.91 18.59
CA ASN A 15 -6.64 1.22 17.65
C ASN A 15 -7.98 0.59 18.05
N GLN A 16 -8.08 -0.01 19.24
CA GLN A 16 -9.25 -0.76 19.74
C GLN A 16 -9.80 -1.79 18.73
N SER A 17 -8.92 -2.43 18.00
CA SER A 17 -9.24 -3.49 17.03
C SER A 17 -8.21 -4.62 17.18
N TYR A 18 -8.58 -5.82 16.73
CA TYR A 18 -7.65 -6.94 16.66
C TYR A 18 -6.60 -6.75 15.54
N SER A 19 -6.85 -5.87 14.60
CA SER A 19 -5.94 -5.63 13.49
C SER A 19 -4.65 -4.95 13.92
N PRO A 20 -3.47 -5.47 13.55
CA PRO A 20 -2.19 -4.86 13.84
C PRO A 20 -1.86 -3.68 12.93
N SER A 21 -2.70 -3.36 11.95
CA SER A 21 -2.41 -2.45 10.83
C SER A 21 -1.93 -1.07 11.27
N ALA A 22 -2.52 -0.50 12.35
CA ALA A 22 -2.15 0.83 12.84
C ALA A 22 -0.80 0.86 13.58
N SER A 23 -0.34 -0.28 14.14
CA SER A 23 0.94 -0.39 14.85
C SER A 23 2.06 -1.03 14.02
N LYS A 24 1.74 -1.59 12.87
CA LYS A 24 2.69 -2.23 11.95
C LYS A 24 3.79 -1.25 11.46
N PRO A 25 3.50 0.02 11.15
CA PRO A 25 4.51 0.96 10.67
C PRO A 25 5.77 1.03 11.53
N LYS A 26 5.60 1.14 12.86
CA LYS A 26 6.73 1.23 13.81
C LYS A 26 7.55 -0.06 13.86
N LYS A 27 6.89 -1.21 13.86
CA LYS A 27 7.56 -2.51 13.92
C LYS A 27 8.41 -2.76 12.68
N ILE A 28 7.89 -2.42 11.51
CA ILE A 28 8.63 -2.52 10.24
C ILE A 28 9.78 -1.52 10.18
N TYR A 29 9.55 -0.27 10.60
CA TYR A 29 10.62 0.72 10.71
C TYR A 29 11.75 0.22 11.61
N ASP A 30 11.43 -0.32 12.80
CA ASP A 30 12.44 -0.81 13.75
C ASP A 30 13.22 -2.02 13.22
N LEU A 31 12.61 -2.83 12.36
CA LEU A 31 13.28 -3.92 11.65
C LEU A 31 14.17 -3.39 10.52
N PHE A 32 13.60 -2.58 9.64
CA PHE A 32 14.27 -2.15 8.40
C PHE A 32 15.43 -1.17 8.62
N LYS A 33 15.35 -0.29 9.62
CA LYS A 33 16.44 0.65 9.94
C LYS A 33 17.78 -0.01 10.31
N LYS A 34 17.75 -1.32 10.61
CA LYS A 34 18.95 -2.11 10.93
C LYS A 34 19.62 -2.66 9.67
N ASN A 35 18.94 -2.63 8.53
CA ASN A 35 19.47 -3.17 7.29
C ASN A 35 20.41 -2.15 6.62
N PRO A 36 21.67 -2.52 6.26
CA PRO A 36 22.64 -1.60 5.69
C PRO A 36 22.25 -1.06 4.30
N HIS A 37 21.31 -1.71 3.61
CA HIS A 37 20.78 -1.27 2.32
C HIS A 37 19.56 -0.32 2.44
N VAL A 38 19.21 0.09 3.67
CA VAL A 38 18.05 0.96 3.93
C VAL A 38 18.52 2.33 4.41
N SER A 39 17.91 3.37 3.88
CA SER A 39 17.97 4.73 4.41
C SER A 39 16.60 5.17 4.89
N ILE A 40 16.56 5.97 5.96
CA ILE A 40 15.29 6.47 6.50
C ILE A 40 15.13 7.93 6.14
N ASN A 41 13.99 8.30 5.56
CA ASN A 41 13.60 9.68 5.35
C ASN A 41 12.42 10.02 6.28
N SER A 42 12.64 10.95 7.20
CA SER A 42 11.63 11.49 8.13
C SER A 42 11.30 12.97 7.85
N ASP A 43 12.03 13.60 6.92
CA ASP A 43 11.84 15.00 6.53
C ASP A 43 10.83 15.13 5.40
N TRP A 44 9.56 14.98 5.75
CA TRP A 44 8.44 15.16 4.83
C TRP A 44 7.18 15.63 5.58
N LYS A 45 6.21 16.18 4.86
CA LYS A 45 4.99 16.74 5.44
C LYS A 45 3.80 15.78 5.31
N PRO A 46 2.93 15.70 6.32
CA PRO A 46 1.65 14.99 6.21
C PRO A 46 0.77 15.65 5.14
N LEU A 47 -0.21 14.91 4.64
CA LEU A 47 -1.21 15.50 3.74
C LEU A 47 -2.12 16.47 4.47
N THR A 48 -2.52 17.50 3.77
CA THR A 48 -3.63 18.39 4.20
C THR A 48 -4.98 17.72 3.90
N LYS A 49 -6.05 18.21 4.52
CA LYS A 49 -7.42 17.76 4.22
C LYS A 49 -7.76 17.92 2.75
N GLN A 50 -7.38 19.04 2.13
CA GLN A 50 -7.61 19.32 0.72
C GLN A 50 -6.95 18.30 -0.19
N GLN A 51 -5.77 17.80 0.20
CA GLN A 51 -5.09 16.73 -0.53
C GLN A 51 -5.79 15.37 -0.37
N ILE A 52 -6.49 15.13 0.74
CA ILE A 52 -7.27 13.91 0.95
C ILE A 52 -8.60 13.97 0.19
N TYR A 53 -9.22 15.14 0.08
CA TYR A 53 -10.48 15.35 -0.66
C TYR A 53 -10.40 14.96 -2.15
N VAL A 54 -9.20 14.89 -2.73
CA VAL A 54 -9.06 14.50 -4.16
C VAL A 54 -9.62 13.11 -4.46
N SER A 55 -9.75 12.25 -3.43
CA SER A 55 -10.23 10.87 -3.57
C SER A 55 -11.41 10.52 -2.65
N HIS A 56 -11.82 11.42 -1.76
CA HIS A 56 -12.88 11.17 -0.81
C HIS A 56 -13.84 12.35 -0.68
N ASP A 57 -15.07 12.07 -0.31
CA ASP A 57 -16.06 13.08 0.04
C ASP A 57 -15.58 13.96 1.19
N ASN A 58 -15.73 15.28 1.06
CA ASN A 58 -15.23 16.24 2.05
C ASN A 58 -15.89 16.05 3.43
N LYS A 59 -17.20 15.73 3.46
CA LYS A 59 -17.92 15.51 4.73
C LYS A 59 -17.42 14.25 5.43
N TYR A 60 -17.11 13.22 4.65
CA TYR A 60 -16.53 12.00 5.18
C TYR A 60 -15.16 12.27 5.80
N VAL A 61 -14.25 12.92 5.07
CA VAL A 61 -12.91 13.24 5.57
C VAL A 61 -12.98 14.13 6.83
N ASP A 62 -13.76 15.21 6.80
CA ASP A 62 -13.93 16.09 7.95
C ASP A 62 -14.53 15.34 9.14
N GLY A 63 -15.53 14.52 8.90
CA GLY A 63 -16.19 13.73 9.93
C GLY A 63 -15.26 12.74 10.62
N VAL A 64 -14.38 12.07 9.87
CA VAL A 64 -13.36 11.17 10.43
C VAL A 64 -12.34 11.97 11.24
N LEU A 65 -11.78 13.04 10.67
CA LEU A 65 -10.72 13.81 11.30
C LEU A 65 -11.18 14.58 12.57
N ASN A 66 -12.47 14.94 12.66
CA ASN A 66 -13.04 15.56 13.86
C ASN A 66 -13.74 14.57 14.81
N GLY A 67 -13.74 13.26 14.50
CA GLY A 67 -14.30 12.21 15.35
C GLY A 67 -15.82 12.10 15.32
N THR A 68 -16.52 12.67 14.33
CA THR A 68 -17.98 12.52 14.18
C THR A 68 -18.36 11.31 13.34
N ILE A 69 -17.51 10.89 12.41
CA ILE A 69 -17.66 9.67 11.61
C ILE A 69 -16.61 8.64 12.03
N ALA A 70 -16.99 7.36 12.05
CA ALA A 70 -16.07 6.28 12.37
C ALA A 70 -14.98 6.11 11.29
N ASN A 71 -13.77 5.80 11.73
CA ASN A 71 -12.65 5.43 10.86
C ASN A 71 -12.79 3.98 10.33
N GLY A 72 -11.85 3.52 9.52
CA GLY A 72 -11.87 2.17 8.93
C GLY A 72 -11.76 1.01 9.94
N PHE A 73 -11.40 1.28 11.21
CA PHE A 73 -11.44 0.31 12.31
C PHE A 73 -12.81 0.25 13.01
N GLY A 74 -13.81 1.01 12.54
CA GLY A 74 -15.14 1.05 13.09
C GLY A 74 -15.28 1.88 14.38
N ASN A 75 -14.29 2.72 14.70
CA ASN A 75 -14.28 3.55 15.90
C ASN A 75 -13.95 5.03 15.58
N LYS A 76 -13.87 5.87 16.61
CA LYS A 76 -13.63 7.31 16.49
C LYS A 76 -12.41 7.75 17.29
N ILE A 77 -11.42 6.89 17.45
CA ILE A 77 -10.21 7.17 18.22
C ILE A 77 -9.44 8.30 17.58
N LYS A 78 -9.19 9.33 18.38
CA LYS A 78 -8.51 10.55 17.90
C LYS A 78 -7.10 10.29 17.40
N GLU A 79 -6.35 9.45 18.08
CA GLU A 79 -4.99 9.08 17.70
C GLU A 79 -4.94 8.40 16.32
N VAL A 80 -5.95 7.58 16.00
CA VAL A 80 -6.11 7.00 14.66
C VAL A 80 -6.38 8.12 13.65
N ALA A 81 -7.33 9.00 13.93
CA ALA A 81 -7.66 10.12 13.03
C ALA A 81 -6.44 11.01 12.78
N ASP A 82 -5.68 11.35 13.82
CA ASP A 82 -4.48 12.19 13.76
C ASP A 82 -3.34 11.53 12.95
N SER A 83 -3.29 10.18 12.90
CA SER A 83 -2.28 9.45 12.14
C SER A 83 -2.53 9.39 10.64
N LEU A 84 -3.79 9.51 10.20
CA LEU A 84 -4.19 9.28 8.80
C LEU A 84 -3.52 10.23 7.79
N PRO A 85 -3.35 11.54 8.07
CA PRO A 85 -2.60 12.42 7.18
C PRO A 85 -1.13 12.02 7.03
N TYR A 86 -0.54 11.44 8.07
CA TYR A 86 0.83 10.92 8.05
C TYR A 86 0.91 9.59 7.30
N THR A 87 -0.05 8.69 7.48
CA THR A 87 -0.11 7.40 6.79
C THR A 87 -0.15 7.61 5.27
N SER A 88 -1.11 8.38 4.78
CA SER A 88 -1.22 8.69 3.35
C SER A 88 -0.08 9.60 2.87
N GLY A 89 0.40 10.50 3.73
CA GLY A 89 1.52 11.40 3.45
C GLY A 89 2.84 10.66 3.25
N SER A 90 3.12 9.65 4.07
CA SER A 90 4.29 8.78 3.90
C SER A 90 4.31 8.14 2.51
N PHE A 91 3.21 7.55 2.09
CA PHE A 91 3.12 6.88 0.79
C PHE A 91 3.24 7.88 -0.38
N TYR A 92 2.57 9.03 -0.31
CA TYR A 92 2.68 10.07 -1.33
C TYR A 92 4.11 10.62 -1.47
N ASN A 93 4.77 10.94 -0.35
CA ASN A 93 6.15 11.47 -0.40
C ASN A 93 7.15 10.41 -0.89
N ALA A 94 6.96 9.13 -0.52
CA ALA A 94 7.73 8.03 -1.07
C ALA A 94 7.53 7.90 -2.59
N ALA A 95 6.31 8.06 -3.09
CA ALA A 95 6.01 8.03 -4.52
C ALA A 95 6.68 9.19 -5.28
N VAL A 96 6.62 10.40 -4.73
CA VAL A 96 7.33 11.58 -5.30
C VAL A 96 8.84 11.35 -5.36
N TYR A 97 9.41 10.73 -4.32
CA TYR A 97 10.83 10.38 -4.31
C TYR A 97 11.15 9.31 -5.36
N ALA A 98 10.30 8.28 -5.49
CA ALA A 98 10.50 7.19 -6.45
C ALA A 98 10.51 7.68 -7.91
N LEU A 99 9.73 8.72 -8.27
CA LEU A 99 9.76 9.33 -9.60
C LEU A 99 11.18 9.76 -10.04
N LYS A 100 12.04 10.13 -9.08
CA LYS A 100 13.42 10.58 -9.35
C LYS A 100 14.47 9.50 -9.06
N ASN A 101 14.18 8.63 -8.08
CA ASN A 101 15.16 7.69 -7.53
C ASN A 101 14.80 6.22 -7.80
N ARG A 102 13.81 5.97 -8.61
CA ARG A 102 13.34 4.68 -9.13
C ARG A 102 12.53 3.85 -8.14
N VAL A 103 12.93 3.75 -6.89
CA VAL A 103 12.25 2.93 -5.88
C VAL A 103 12.24 3.61 -4.53
N ALA A 104 11.12 3.47 -3.80
CA ALA A 104 10.98 3.87 -2.40
C ALA A 104 9.91 3.03 -1.69
N MET A 105 9.88 3.12 -0.38
CA MET A 105 8.96 2.36 0.46
C MET A 105 8.30 3.25 1.51
N SER A 106 7.03 2.97 1.78
CA SER A 106 6.28 3.52 2.91
C SER A 106 5.81 2.37 3.80
N PRO A 107 6.19 2.31 5.09
CA PRO A 107 5.78 1.23 5.99
C PRO A 107 4.35 1.42 6.49
N THR A 108 3.42 1.59 5.56
CA THR A 108 2.00 1.79 5.86
C THR A 108 1.17 0.58 5.50
N SER A 109 0.15 0.32 6.28
CA SER A 109 -0.88 -0.69 6.01
C SER A 109 -2.15 -0.07 5.48
N GLY A 110 -3.01 -0.90 4.94
CA GLY A 110 -4.34 -0.55 4.50
C GLY A 110 -4.35 -0.03 3.10
N PHE A 111 -5.26 0.83 2.90
CA PHE A 111 -5.70 1.71 1.83
C PHE A 111 -6.88 1.18 1.02
N HIS A 112 -6.82 -0.01 0.44
CA HIS A 112 -7.61 -0.42 -0.72
C HIS A 112 -9.12 -0.63 -0.48
N HIS A 113 -9.55 -0.85 0.78
CA HIS A 113 -10.98 -0.95 1.13
C HIS A 113 -11.64 0.40 1.44
N ALA A 114 -10.85 1.50 1.56
CA ALA A 114 -11.43 2.81 1.75
C ALA A 114 -12.09 3.29 0.45
N ARG A 115 -13.41 3.50 0.51
CA ARG A 115 -14.28 3.96 -0.57
C ARG A 115 -14.44 5.47 -0.56
N TYR A 116 -15.08 6.04 -1.55
CA TYR A 116 -15.27 7.49 -1.67
C TYR A 116 -15.97 8.10 -0.45
N TYR A 117 -17.01 7.44 0.08
CA TYR A 117 -17.84 7.96 1.17
C TYR A 117 -17.58 7.33 2.55
N ASN A 118 -16.81 6.27 2.64
CA ASN A 118 -16.60 5.54 3.90
C ASN A 118 -15.34 4.71 3.90
N GLY A 119 -14.81 4.45 5.10
CA GLY A 119 -13.80 3.44 5.35
C GLY A 119 -14.38 2.10 5.76
N GLY A 120 -13.55 1.07 5.78
CA GLY A 120 -13.90 -0.29 6.22
C GLY A 120 -12.70 -1.20 6.18
N ALA A 121 -12.82 -2.38 6.77
CA ALA A 121 -11.77 -3.39 6.79
C ALA A 121 -10.37 -2.81 7.10
N PHE A 122 -10.30 -2.00 8.16
CA PHE A 122 -9.10 -1.31 8.67
C PHE A 122 -8.52 -0.23 7.75
N CYS A 123 -9.15 0.08 6.62
CA CYS A 123 -8.77 1.13 5.69
C CYS A 123 -9.66 2.36 5.91
N THR A 124 -9.09 3.53 6.20
CA THR A 124 -9.86 4.77 6.43
C THR A 124 -9.81 5.68 5.22
N PHE A 125 -8.63 6.03 4.74
CA PHE A 125 -8.45 6.80 3.50
C PHE A 125 -7.64 5.98 2.51
N ASN A 126 -7.97 6.09 1.22
CA ASN A 126 -7.31 5.36 0.16
C ASN A 126 -6.04 6.06 -0.32
N GLY A 127 -4.93 5.79 0.36
CA GLY A 127 -3.63 6.37 0.04
C GLY A 127 -3.14 6.08 -1.39
N LEU A 128 -3.61 4.99 -2.02
CA LEU A 128 -3.28 4.64 -3.41
C LEU A 128 -3.90 5.67 -4.38
N THR A 129 -5.22 5.87 -4.30
CA THR A 129 -5.93 6.80 -5.19
C THR A 129 -5.59 8.26 -4.88
N ILE A 130 -5.42 8.63 -3.59
CA ILE A 130 -4.95 9.96 -3.19
C ILE A 130 -3.59 10.24 -3.83
N THR A 131 -2.63 9.31 -3.66
CA THR A 131 -1.29 9.46 -4.24
C THR A 131 -1.35 9.60 -5.76
N ALA A 132 -2.12 8.74 -6.43
CA ALA A 132 -2.27 8.80 -7.88
C ALA A 132 -2.83 10.16 -8.35
N GLN A 133 -3.89 10.66 -7.73
CA GLN A 133 -4.49 11.95 -8.08
C GLN A 133 -3.54 13.13 -7.80
N LEU A 134 -2.80 13.11 -6.68
CA LEU A 134 -1.82 14.13 -6.36
C LEU A 134 -0.60 14.10 -7.31
N LEU A 135 -0.14 12.93 -7.73
CA LEU A 135 0.93 12.81 -8.71
C LEU A 135 0.49 13.39 -10.06
N LYS A 136 -0.74 13.15 -10.47
CA LYS A 136 -1.31 13.74 -11.69
C LYS A 136 -1.35 15.26 -11.63
N SER A 137 -1.89 15.82 -10.53
CA SER A 137 -2.07 17.27 -10.41
C SER A 137 -0.75 18.02 -10.20
N ASN A 138 0.15 17.50 -9.35
CA ASN A 138 1.34 18.21 -8.91
C ASN A 138 2.59 17.87 -9.72
N HIS A 139 2.67 16.68 -10.32
CA HIS A 139 3.85 16.18 -11.03
C HIS A 139 3.59 15.87 -12.51
N LYS A 140 2.38 16.16 -13.02
CA LYS A 140 1.96 15.95 -14.41
C LYS A 140 2.09 14.49 -14.87
N THR A 141 2.04 13.54 -13.94
CA THR A 141 2.04 12.12 -14.25
C THR A 141 0.74 11.75 -14.95
N LYS A 142 0.80 11.15 -16.12
CA LYS A 142 -0.38 10.91 -16.95
C LYS A 142 -1.03 9.57 -16.70
N ARG A 143 -0.24 8.52 -16.49
CA ARG A 143 -0.74 7.14 -16.37
C ARG A 143 -0.09 6.44 -15.20
N ILE A 144 -0.91 5.91 -14.30
CA ILE A 144 -0.46 5.32 -13.03
C ILE A 144 -0.97 3.89 -12.92
N GLY A 145 -0.08 2.96 -12.59
CA GLY A 145 -0.43 1.58 -12.28
C GLY A 145 -0.56 1.39 -10.77
N ILE A 146 -1.67 0.83 -10.32
CA ILE A 146 -1.84 0.32 -8.96
C ILE A 146 -1.78 -1.20 -9.06
N ILE A 147 -0.77 -1.81 -8.45
CA ILE A 147 -0.62 -3.25 -8.32
C ILE A 147 -0.98 -3.60 -6.87
N ASP A 148 -2.12 -4.22 -6.68
CA ASP A 148 -2.66 -4.57 -5.36
C ASP A 148 -2.64 -6.08 -5.19
N PHE A 149 -1.62 -6.56 -4.48
CA PHE A 149 -1.41 -7.97 -4.16
C PHE A 149 -1.63 -8.28 -2.68
N ASP A 150 -2.54 -7.54 -2.05
CA ASP A 150 -3.29 -7.98 -0.88
C ASP A 150 -4.19 -9.19 -1.27
N ALA A 151 -4.48 -10.08 -0.34
CA ALA A 151 -5.34 -11.23 -0.61
C ALA A 151 -6.76 -10.84 -1.00
N HIS A 152 -7.20 -9.65 -0.60
CA HIS A 152 -8.56 -9.17 -0.83
C HIS A 152 -8.63 -8.26 -2.06
N TRP A 153 -9.82 -8.25 -2.68
CA TRP A 153 -10.09 -7.31 -3.75
C TRP A 153 -10.06 -5.87 -3.23
N GLY A 154 -9.28 -5.01 -3.90
CA GLY A 154 -9.22 -3.57 -3.63
C GLY A 154 -10.49 -2.84 -4.05
N ASP A 155 -11.62 -3.23 -3.49
CA ASP A 155 -12.97 -2.76 -3.84
C ASP A 155 -13.17 -1.26 -3.60
N GLY A 156 -12.52 -0.70 -2.57
CA GLY A 156 -12.55 0.74 -2.30
C GLY A 156 -11.76 1.53 -3.35
N THR A 157 -10.65 0.97 -3.84
CA THR A 157 -9.89 1.58 -4.94
C THR A 157 -10.74 1.64 -6.22
N ASP A 158 -11.41 0.54 -6.58
CA ASP A 158 -12.33 0.50 -7.73
C ASP A 158 -13.54 1.44 -7.54
N ASP A 159 -14.10 1.52 -6.32
CA ASP A 159 -15.19 2.45 -6.01
C ASP A 159 -14.82 3.91 -6.30
N ILE A 160 -13.64 4.35 -5.86
CA ILE A 160 -13.17 5.71 -6.08
C ILE A 160 -12.88 5.96 -7.57
N ILE A 161 -12.20 5.03 -8.25
CA ILE A 161 -11.91 5.13 -9.68
C ILE A 161 -13.21 5.30 -10.48
N ASN A 162 -14.22 4.48 -10.18
CA ASN A 162 -15.52 4.53 -10.84
C ASN A 162 -16.29 5.81 -10.48
N LYS A 163 -16.35 6.16 -9.19
CA LYS A 163 -17.08 7.34 -8.69
C LYS A 163 -16.56 8.64 -9.29
N LEU A 164 -15.24 8.76 -9.43
CA LEU A 164 -14.59 9.94 -9.99
C LEU A 164 -14.35 9.84 -11.50
N SER A 165 -14.79 8.75 -12.13
CA SER A 165 -14.60 8.49 -13.57
C SER A 165 -13.14 8.62 -14.04
N ILE A 166 -12.19 8.10 -13.23
CA ILE A 166 -10.76 8.18 -13.50
C ILE A 166 -10.39 7.16 -14.57
N LYS A 167 -9.86 7.61 -15.71
CA LYS A 167 -9.55 6.74 -16.86
C LYS A 167 -8.08 6.37 -17.00
N ASP A 168 -7.21 7.03 -16.28
CA ASP A 168 -5.75 6.96 -16.43
C ASP A 168 -5.04 6.29 -15.23
N ILE A 169 -5.82 5.66 -14.36
CA ILE A 169 -5.34 4.71 -13.34
C ILE A 169 -5.71 3.30 -13.79
N ILE A 170 -4.70 2.43 -13.87
CA ILE A 170 -4.89 1.00 -14.09
C ILE A 170 -4.76 0.30 -12.74
N HIS A 171 -5.82 -0.37 -12.30
CA HIS A 171 -5.83 -1.11 -11.04
C HIS A 171 -5.83 -2.62 -11.31
N LEU A 172 -4.73 -3.27 -10.93
CA LEU A 172 -4.55 -4.71 -10.94
C LEU A 172 -4.69 -5.22 -9.51
N SER A 173 -5.83 -5.79 -9.15
CA SER A 173 -6.05 -6.42 -7.85
C SER A 173 -5.96 -7.93 -7.98
N HIS A 174 -5.17 -8.57 -7.09
CA HIS A 174 -4.87 -10.00 -7.09
C HIS A 174 -6.14 -10.85 -7.24
N ASN A 175 -7.10 -10.64 -6.36
CA ASN A 175 -8.33 -11.41 -6.32
C ASN A 175 -9.18 -11.24 -7.59
N LYS A 176 -9.16 -10.05 -8.20
CA LYS A 176 -9.89 -9.78 -9.45
C LYS A 176 -9.26 -10.47 -10.66
N ILE A 177 -7.93 -10.67 -10.63
CA ILE A 177 -7.16 -11.23 -11.75
C ILE A 177 -7.10 -12.75 -11.65
N PHE A 178 -6.85 -13.28 -10.45
CA PHE A 178 -6.56 -14.70 -10.23
C PHE A 178 -7.75 -15.46 -9.59
N GLY A 179 -8.84 -14.75 -9.23
CA GLY A 179 -9.99 -15.34 -8.52
C GLY A 179 -9.72 -15.55 -7.03
N PHE A 180 -10.78 -15.94 -6.31
CA PHE A 180 -10.69 -16.32 -4.91
C PHE A 180 -10.08 -17.73 -4.84
N PHE A 181 -8.90 -17.81 -4.23
CA PHE A 181 -8.17 -19.04 -3.87
C PHE A 181 -8.14 -20.14 -4.92
N GLY A 182 -7.13 -20.07 -5.65
CA GLY A 182 -6.45 -21.02 -6.42
C GLY A 182 -6.94 -22.40 -6.44
N THR A 183 -7.32 -22.75 -7.52
CA THR A 183 -7.06 -24.09 -8.00
C THR A 183 -5.69 -24.03 -8.65
N ASN A 184 -4.69 -24.53 -7.93
CA ASN A 184 -3.55 -25.26 -8.44
C ASN A 184 -2.72 -24.62 -9.56
N GLU A 185 -1.42 -24.66 -9.31
CA GLU A 185 -0.37 -24.61 -10.31
C GLU A 185 -0.17 -23.23 -10.94
N THR A 186 0.43 -22.34 -10.17
CA THR A 186 1.14 -21.19 -10.69
C THR A 186 0.39 -19.83 -10.78
N PRO A 187 0.00 -19.23 -9.66
CA PRO A 187 -0.33 -17.79 -9.68
C PRO A 187 0.81 -16.95 -10.24
N LEU A 188 2.04 -17.46 -10.16
CA LEU A 188 3.25 -16.74 -10.57
C LEU A 188 3.66 -17.00 -12.03
N LEU A 189 3.24 -18.09 -12.67
CA LEU A 189 3.71 -18.46 -14.01
C LEU A 189 3.40 -17.39 -15.07
N ASN A 190 2.29 -16.71 -14.93
CA ASN A 190 1.86 -15.66 -15.85
C ASN A 190 1.96 -14.26 -15.24
N LEU A 191 2.51 -14.10 -14.03
CA LEU A 191 2.52 -12.82 -13.33
C LEU A 191 3.20 -11.73 -14.16
N TYR A 192 4.39 -12.00 -14.68
CA TYR A 192 5.13 -11.02 -15.49
C TYR A 192 4.31 -10.55 -16.71
N LYS A 193 3.62 -11.50 -17.38
CA LYS A 193 2.73 -11.18 -18.52
C LYS A 193 1.49 -10.37 -18.07
N THR A 194 0.95 -10.66 -16.91
CA THR A 194 -0.18 -9.90 -16.35
C THR A 194 0.19 -8.44 -16.09
N LEU A 195 1.45 -8.21 -15.66
CA LEU A 195 1.99 -6.87 -15.43
C LEU A 195 2.13 -6.04 -16.73
N ASP A 196 2.07 -6.66 -17.91
CA ASP A 196 2.09 -5.91 -19.19
C ASP A 196 0.94 -4.88 -19.28
N ALA A 197 -0.15 -5.08 -18.56
CA ALA A 197 -1.25 -4.11 -18.48
C ALA A 197 -0.80 -2.74 -17.94
N VAL A 198 0.22 -2.70 -17.09
CA VAL A 198 0.77 -1.46 -16.48
C VAL A 198 2.11 -1.02 -17.11
N LYS A 199 2.56 -1.69 -18.17
CA LYS A 199 3.85 -1.42 -18.85
C LYS A 199 4.02 0.01 -19.33
N ASN A 200 2.92 0.68 -19.70
CA ASN A 200 2.92 2.05 -20.19
C ASN A 200 2.60 3.08 -19.09
N CYS A 201 2.67 2.68 -17.81
CA CYS A 201 2.51 3.59 -16.69
C CYS A 201 3.82 4.33 -16.40
N GLU A 202 3.69 5.54 -15.87
CA GLU A 202 4.83 6.41 -15.53
C GLU A 202 5.31 6.18 -14.09
N ILE A 203 4.51 5.49 -13.27
CA ILE A 203 4.85 5.01 -11.93
C ILE A 203 3.94 3.85 -11.55
N LEU A 204 4.46 2.94 -10.73
CA LEU A 204 3.72 1.86 -10.10
C LEU A 204 3.56 2.11 -8.59
N LEU A 205 2.34 1.97 -8.11
CA LEU A 205 1.97 1.99 -6.69
C LEU A 205 1.68 0.54 -6.30
N TYR A 206 2.58 -0.06 -5.54
CA TYR A 206 2.53 -1.48 -5.23
C TYR A 206 2.12 -1.73 -3.77
N GLN A 207 0.98 -2.39 -3.58
CA GLN A 207 0.48 -2.84 -2.29
C GLN A 207 0.89 -4.30 -2.09
N ALA A 208 1.97 -4.52 -1.29
CA ALA A 208 2.60 -5.82 -1.05
C ALA A 208 2.00 -6.48 0.20
N GLY A 209 0.78 -7.02 0.09
CA GLY A 209 0.07 -7.63 1.22
C GLY A 209 0.74 -8.90 1.73
N ALA A 210 0.90 -9.00 3.06
CA ALA A 210 1.38 -10.20 3.72
C ALA A 210 0.27 -11.22 4.01
N ASP A 211 -0.98 -10.81 3.89
CA ASP A 211 -2.17 -11.66 4.06
C ASP A 211 -2.40 -12.63 2.89
N SER A 212 -1.70 -12.47 1.77
CA SER A 212 -1.66 -13.49 0.71
C SER A 212 -0.96 -14.79 1.15
N HIS A 213 -0.37 -14.83 2.35
CA HIS A 213 0.30 -16.03 2.87
C HIS A 213 -0.70 -17.11 3.30
N VAL A 214 -0.38 -18.39 2.98
CA VAL A 214 -1.23 -19.57 3.26
C VAL A 214 -1.63 -19.74 4.74
N ASN A 215 -0.85 -19.20 5.68
CA ASN A 215 -1.15 -19.23 7.10
C ASN A 215 -1.83 -17.97 7.64
N ASP A 216 -2.23 -17.03 6.76
CA ASP A 216 -2.95 -15.84 7.21
C ASP A 216 -4.42 -16.19 7.48
N PRO A 217 -4.99 -15.84 8.65
CA PRO A 217 -6.37 -16.21 9.02
C PRO A 217 -7.44 -15.50 8.19
N LEU A 218 -7.09 -14.42 7.47
CA LEU A 218 -8.03 -13.67 6.66
C LEU A 218 -7.93 -13.96 5.16
N GLY A 219 -7.01 -14.82 4.76
CA GLY A 219 -6.89 -15.18 3.36
C GLY A 219 -5.51 -15.75 3.04
N GLY A 220 -5.24 -15.98 1.78
CA GLY A 220 -3.94 -16.37 1.29
C GLY A 220 -3.83 -17.83 0.85
N ASP A 221 -3.03 -18.00 -0.20
CA ASP A 221 -2.76 -19.30 -0.83
C ASP A 221 -1.29 -19.42 -1.25
N LEU A 222 -0.46 -18.41 -0.95
CA LEU A 222 0.95 -18.38 -1.30
C LEU A 222 1.83 -18.80 -0.14
N THR A 223 2.87 -19.58 -0.40
CA THR A 223 3.95 -19.84 0.56
C THR A 223 4.86 -18.63 0.71
N THR A 224 5.71 -18.63 1.73
CA THR A 224 6.74 -17.58 1.92
C THR A 224 7.63 -17.40 0.68
N GLU A 225 8.06 -18.51 0.07
CA GLU A 225 8.90 -18.51 -1.13
C GLU A 225 8.14 -17.94 -2.34
N GLN A 226 6.87 -18.32 -2.50
CA GLN A 226 6.03 -17.80 -3.57
C GLN A 226 5.78 -16.30 -3.42
N MET A 227 5.58 -15.81 -2.20
CA MET A 227 5.46 -14.37 -1.95
C MET A 227 6.75 -13.61 -2.26
N PHE A 228 7.91 -14.18 -1.91
CA PHE A 228 9.21 -13.61 -2.28
C PHE A 228 9.35 -13.51 -3.82
N GLU A 229 9.04 -14.57 -4.55
CA GLU A 229 9.11 -14.58 -6.02
C GLU A 229 8.06 -13.65 -6.66
N ARG A 230 6.87 -13.51 -6.07
CA ARG A 230 5.85 -12.51 -6.45
C ARG A 230 6.45 -11.10 -6.41
N ASP A 231 6.98 -10.72 -5.26
CA ASP A 231 7.51 -9.38 -5.02
C ASP A 231 8.73 -9.11 -5.91
N LYS A 232 9.63 -10.08 -6.03
CA LYS A 232 10.81 -10.01 -6.90
C LYS A 232 10.42 -9.83 -8.37
N THR A 233 9.36 -10.51 -8.83
CA THR A 233 8.82 -10.37 -10.19
C THR A 233 8.27 -8.97 -10.43
N VAL A 234 7.52 -8.40 -9.48
CA VAL A 234 6.99 -7.03 -9.58
C VAL A 234 8.14 -6.00 -9.65
N PHE A 235 9.13 -6.11 -8.76
CA PHE A 235 10.27 -5.21 -8.76
C PHE A 235 11.11 -5.33 -10.04
N ARG A 236 11.35 -6.55 -10.52
CA ARG A 236 12.06 -6.81 -11.77
C ARG A 236 11.32 -6.21 -12.96
N PHE A 237 10.00 -6.43 -13.05
CA PHE A 237 9.17 -5.85 -14.10
C PHE A 237 9.29 -4.31 -14.12
N ALA A 238 9.22 -3.66 -12.96
CA ALA A 238 9.36 -2.21 -12.84
C ALA A 238 10.75 -1.75 -13.32
N LYS A 239 11.81 -2.44 -12.88
CA LYS A 239 13.20 -2.12 -13.28
C LYS A 239 13.43 -2.33 -14.78
N ASP A 240 13.05 -3.47 -15.33
CA ASP A 240 13.26 -3.84 -16.74
C ASP A 240 12.52 -2.88 -17.70
N ASN A 241 11.34 -2.41 -17.31
CA ASN A 241 10.55 -1.46 -18.10
C ASN A 241 10.86 0.01 -17.76
N ASN A 242 11.87 0.26 -16.91
CA ASN A 242 12.27 1.60 -16.51
C ASN A 242 11.14 2.42 -15.85
N ILE A 243 10.24 1.78 -15.10
CA ILE A 243 9.11 2.41 -14.41
C ILE A 243 9.45 2.61 -12.93
N PRO A 244 9.34 3.83 -12.37
CA PRO A 244 9.46 4.04 -10.93
C PRO A 244 8.41 3.24 -10.16
N ILE A 245 8.77 2.76 -8.96
CA ILE A 245 7.85 2.01 -8.10
C ILE A 245 7.96 2.47 -6.65
N VAL A 246 6.81 2.64 -6.01
CA VAL A 246 6.68 2.80 -4.56
C VAL A 246 5.83 1.66 -4.01
N TRP A 247 6.19 1.12 -2.84
CA TRP A 247 5.44 0.03 -2.24
C TRP A 247 5.12 0.26 -0.77
N ASN A 248 4.08 -0.42 -0.29
CA ASN A 248 3.61 -0.42 1.09
C ASN A 248 3.23 -1.83 1.57
N LEU A 249 2.81 -1.96 2.84
CA LEU A 249 2.67 -3.25 3.53
C LEU A 249 1.32 -3.94 3.32
N ALA A 250 0.23 -3.18 3.08
CA ALA A 250 -1.13 -3.72 3.01
C ALA A 250 -1.53 -4.63 4.21
N GLY A 251 -2.26 -5.72 3.99
CA GLY A 251 -2.70 -6.68 5.01
C GLY A 251 -1.57 -7.50 5.66
N GLY A 252 -1.97 -8.44 6.51
CA GLY A 252 -1.12 -9.36 7.24
C GLY A 252 -1.53 -9.46 8.70
N TYR A 253 -2.09 -10.65 9.09
CA TYR A 253 -2.87 -10.83 10.32
C TYR A 253 -2.52 -12.13 11.06
N GLN A 254 -1.42 -12.81 10.70
CA GLN A 254 -1.04 -14.04 11.38
C GLN A 254 -0.92 -13.81 12.91
N ASN A 255 -1.40 -14.77 13.71
CA ASN A 255 -1.38 -14.69 15.18
C ASN A 255 0.04 -14.49 15.73
N ASP A 256 1.02 -15.20 15.17
CA ASP A 256 2.43 -14.89 15.38
C ASP A 256 2.84 -13.74 14.47
N PHE A 257 2.82 -12.53 14.99
CA PHE A 257 3.14 -11.33 14.24
C PHE A 257 4.58 -11.33 13.70
N SER A 258 5.50 -12.10 14.29
CA SER A 258 6.87 -12.25 13.77
C SER A 258 6.87 -12.82 12.34
N LYS A 259 5.88 -13.64 12.00
CA LYS A 259 5.72 -14.19 10.65
C LYS A 259 5.28 -13.14 9.63
N VAL A 260 4.44 -12.19 10.04
CA VAL A 260 4.10 -11.03 9.20
C VAL A 260 5.33 -10.16 8.94
N LEU A 261 6.16 -9.94 9.98
CA LEU A 261 7.42 -9.20 9.84
C LEU A 261 8.41 -9.90 8.91
N GLU A 262 8.53 -11.23 9.01
CA GLU A 262 9.38 -12.06 8.14
C GLU A 262 8.98 -11.91 6.66
N ILE A 263 7.68 -11.93 6.36
CA ILE A 263 7.17 -11.75 4.99
C ILE A 263 7.55 -10.36 4.47
N HIS A 264 7.33 -9.31 5.24
CA HIS A 264 7.71 -7.96 4.81
C HIS A 264 9.23 -7.77 4.70
N GLU A 265 10.03 -8.46 5.54
CA GLU A 265 11.48 -8.48 5.39
C GLU A 265 11.89 -9.17 4.07
N ASN A 266 11.20 -10.24 3.68
CA ASN A 266 11.42 -10.90 2.39
C ASN A 266 11.01 -9.99 1.21
N THR A 267 9.95 -9.19 1.33
CA THR A 267 9.63 -8.17 0.33
C THR A 267 10.77 -7.14 0.19
N LEU A 268 11.34 -6.68 1.30
CA LEU A 268 12.52 -5.80 1.28
C LEU A 268 13.72 -6.49 0.62
N LYS A 269 14.00 -7.76 0.95
CA LYS A 269 15.09 -8.53 0.32
C LYS A 269 14.89 -8.65 -1.19
N ALA A 270 13.68 -8.96 -1.64
CA ALA A 270 13.34 -9.02 -3.06
C ALA A 270 13.60 -7.68 -3.77
N CYS A 271 13.23 -6.56 -3.11
CA CYS A 271 13.50 -5.22 -3.62
C CYS A 271 15.01 -4.94 -3.71
N ILE A 272 15.79 -5.26 -2.67
CA ILE A 272 17.25 -5.10 -2.65
C ILE A 272 17.91 -5.93 -3.75
N GLU A 273 17.59 -7.22 -3.88
CA GLU A 273 18.15 -8.08 -4.92
C GLU A 273 17.93 -7.57 -6.36
N VAL A 274 16.86 -6.80 -6.55
CA VAL A 274 16.55 -6.23 -7.86
C VAL A 274 17.25 -4.89 -8.07
N TYR A 275 17.33 -4.01 -7.07
CA TYR A 275 17.77 -2.62 -7.25
C TYR A 275 19.21 -2.34 -6.82
N GLU A 276 19.82 -3.23 -6.08
CA GLU A 276 21.23 -3.14 -5.63
C GLU A 276 22.13 -4.18 -6.29
#